data_d1633fed53d5609921dc48d525950a97
#
_entry.id   d1633fed53d5609921dc48d525950a97
#
_cell.length_a   1.000
_cell.length_b   1.000
_cell.length_c   1.000
_cell.angle_alpha   90.00
_cell.angle_beta   90.00
_cell.angle_gamma   90.00
#
_symmetry.space_group_name_H-M   'P 1'
#
loop_
_entity.id
_entity.type
_entity.pdbx_description
1 polymer ?
#
loop_
_entity_poly.entity_id
_entity_poly.type
_entity_poly.pdbx_seq_one_letter_code
_entity_poly.pdbx_strand_id
1 'polypeptide(L)'
;GYDTVEAVRQHAEELCVMAYECGVYHDIGKSMVTMYVGNNSRRLLDEEFVCVQWHAAFGYELLCKIGHKGDLALAALYHHTYYDGQGGYPKDQPPCPKNMKPIVDALTVADSLDAATDNIGRCYTAAKPLEKLIEELRAQKGSRYAPAVVELFDDPDFCTEFRRKLYESR
;
A
#
# COMPACT_ATOMS: atom_id res chain seq x y z
N GLY A 1 -12.92 -3.71 18.89
CA GLY A 1 -11.99 -2.87 18.14
C GLY A 1 -10.63 -2.80 18.81
N TYR A 2 -9.60 -2.51 18.09
CA TYR A 2 -8.23 -2.40 18.58
C TYR A 2 -7.96 -0.95 19.01
N ASP A 3 -8.77 -0.45 19.95
CA ASP A 3 -8.80 0.97 20.32
C ASP A 3 -7.69 1.36 21.33
N THR A 4 -6.92 0.38 21.81
CA THR A 4 -5.83 0.61 22.76
C THR A 4 -4.57 -0.13 22.34
N VAL A 5 -3.40 0.40 22.76
CA VAL A 5 -2.10 -0.26 22.52
C VAL A 5 -2.06 -1.67 23.11
N GLU A 6 -2.69 -1.87 24.26
CA GLU A 6 -2.76 -3.19 24.92
C GLU A 6 -3.58 -4.18 24.08
N ALA A 7 -4.74 -3.76 23.55
CA ALA A 7 -5.54 -4.61 22.65
C ALA A 7 -4.77 -4.97 21.37
N VAL A 8 -4.03 -4.02 20.77
CA VAL A 8 -3.17 -4.30 19.63
C VAL A 8 -2.08 -5.31 19.96
N ARG A 9 -1.42 -5.18 21.12
CA ARG A 9 -0.37 -6.13 21.55
C ARG A 9 -0.91 -7.53 21.79
N GLN A 10 -2.08 -7.66 22.41
CA GLN A 10 -2.73 -8.95 22.66
C GLN A 10 -3.10 -9.70 21.37
N HIS A 11 -3.36 -8.99 20.28
CA HIS A 11 -3.74 -9.53 18.97
C HIS A 11 -2.65 -9.34 17.90
N ALA A 12 -1.41 -9.10 18.30
CA ALA A 12 -0.33 -8.74 17.38
C ALA A 12 -0.11 -9.80 16.28
N GLU A 13 -0.15 -11.08 16.61
CA GLU A 13 0.02 -12.17 15.64
C GLU A 13 -1.11 -12.19 14.61
N GLU A 14 -2.36 -12.08 15.06
CA GLU A 14 -3.54 -12.04 14.18
C GLU A 14 -3.48 -10.84 13.24
N LEU A 15 -3.11 -9.67 13.77
CA LEU A 15 -2.95 -8.44 12.99
C LEU A 15 -1.80 -8.53 11.98
N CYS A 16 -0.69 -9.18 12.34
CA CYS A 16 0.42 -9.42 11.42
C CYS A 16 0.01 -10.36 10.28
N VAL A 17 -0.71 -11.44 10.57
CA VAL A 17 -1.24 -12.35 9.54
C VAL A 17 -2.20 -11.61 8.62
N MET A 18 -3.13 -10.85 9.16
CA MET A 18 -4.07 -10.05 8.38
C MET A 18 -3.36 -9.02 7.49
N ALA A 19 -2.39 -8.29 8.04
CA ALA A 19 -1.60 -7.31 7.29
C ALA A 19 -0.81 -7.98 6.16
N TYR A 20 -0.22 -9.16 6.40
CA TYR A 20 0.47 -9.95 5.39
C TYR A 20 -0.47 -10.37 4.26
N GLU A 21 -1.63 -10.94 4.60
CA GLU A 21 -2.63 -11.35 3.60
C GLU A 21 -3.14 -10.14 2.80
N CYS A 22 -3.42 -9.02 3.46
CA CYS A 22 -3.75 -7.76 2.77
C CYS A 22 -2.65 -7.34 1.81
N GLY A 23 -1.37 -7.44 2.21
CA GLY A 23 -0.22 -7.17 1.37
C GLY A 23 -0.13 -8.08 0.15
N VAL A 24 -0.44 -9.38 0.30
CA VAL A 24 -0.42 -10.33 -0.82
C VAL A 24 -1.53 -10.04 -1.84
N TYR A 25 -2.71 -9.64 -1.39
CA TYR A 25 -3.90 -9.54 -2.25
C TYR A 25 -4.28 -8.12 -2.68
N HIS A 26 -3.64 -7.05 -2.13
CA HIS A 26 -4.05 -5.68 -2.43
C HIS A 26 -4.10 -5.36 -3.93
N ASP A 27 -3.18 -5.92 -4.67
CA ASP A 27 -2.95 -5.67 -6.09
C ASP A 27 -3.61 -6.71 -7.03
N ILE A 28 -4.43 -7.63 -6.50
CA ILE A 28 -5.04 -8.71 -7.31
C ILE A 28 -5.83 -8.19 -8.51
N GLY A 29 -6.40 -6.99 -8.40
CA GLY A 29 -7.12 -6.33 -9.48
C GLY A 29 -6.24 -5.91 -10.67
N LYS A 30 -4.92 -5.91 -10.53
CA LYS A 30 -3.98 -5.71 -11.65
C LYS A 30 -4.15 -6.79 -12.73
N SER A 31 -4.65 -7.97 -12.37
CA SER A 31 -5.01 -9.02 -13.32
C SER A 31 -6.05 -8.59 -14.36
N MET A 32 -6.89 -7.61 -14.03
CA MET A 32 -7.93 -7.07 -14.92
C MET A 32 -7.43 -5.94 -15.84
N VAL A 33 -6.24 -5.39 -15.55
CA VAL A 33 -5.62 -4.30 -16.31
C VAL A 33 -4.23 -4.66 -16.83
N THR A 34 -4.00 -5.93 -17.08
CA THR A 34 -2.68 -6.52 -17.45
C THR A 34 -2.06 -5.89 -18.68
N MET A 35 -2.87 -5.51 -19.68
CA MET A 35 -2.38 -4.88 -20.91
C MET A 35 -1.66 -3.54 -20.66
N TYR A 36 -1.98 -2.85 -19.56
CA TYR A 36 -1.34 -1.61 -19.17
C TYR A 36 -0.19 -1.86 -18.18
N VAL A 37 -0.41 -2.72 -17.20
CA VAL A 37 0.60 -3.04 -16.16
C VAL A 37 1.78 -3.81 -16.74
N GLY A 38 1.56 -4.70 -17.71
CA GLY A 38 2.61 -5.47 -18.39
C GLY A 38 3.50 -4.64 -19.34
N ASN A 39 3.19 -3.37 -19.57
CA ASN A 39 4.01 -2.51 -20.43
C ASN A 39 5.15 -1.88 -19.63
N ASN A 40 6.26 -2.59 -19.54
CA ASN A 40 7.46 -2.13 -18.84
C ASN A 40 8.46 -1.39 -19.75
N SER A 41 8.16 -1.22 -21.05
CA SER A 41 9.08 -0.66 -22.03
C SER A 41 9.16 0.87 -22.03
N ARG A 42 8.15 1.52 -21.50
CA ARG A 42 8.05 2.98 -21.40
C ARG A 42 7.15 3.40 -20.23
N ARG A 43 7.24 4.68 -19.88
CA ARG A 43 6.27 5.28 -18.95
C ARG A 43 4.87 5.24 -19.55
N LEU A 44 3.87 4.95 -18.71
CA LEU A 44 2.46 5.00 -19.10
C LEU A 44 2.05 6.42 -19.48
N LEU A 45 1.15 6.54 -20.44
CA LEU A 45 0.41 7.77 -20.72
C LEU A 45 -0.58 8.05 -19.57
N ASP A 46 -1.02 9.29 -19.45
CA ASP A 46 -1.94 9.67 -18.37
C ASP A 46 -3.27 8.90 -18.46
N GLU A 47 -3.80 8.67 -19.65
CA GLU A 47 -5.01 7.89 -19.89
C GLU A 47 -4.81 6.40 -19.53
N GLU A 48 -3.64 5.84 -19.84
CA GLU A 48 -3.31 4.47 -19.45
C GLU A 48 -3.19 4.35 -17.94
N PHE A 49 -2.60 5.35 -17.27
CA PHE A 49 -2.51 5.39 -15.82
C PHE A 49 -3.89 5.46 -15.16
N VAL A 50 -4.84 6.22 -15.73
CA VAL A 50 -6.24 6.20 -15.27
C VAL A 50 -6.83 4.78 -15.33
N CYS A 51 -6.56 4.03 -16.42
CA CYS A 51 -7.00 2.64 -16.51
C CYS A 51 -6.36 1.75 -15.44
N VAL A 52 -5.08 1.96 -15.13
CA VAL A 52 -4.39 1.22 -14.06
C VAL A 52 -5.01 1.50 -12.70
N GLN A 53 -5.46 2.73 -12.43
CA GLN A 53 -6.09 3.07 -11.14
C GLN A 53 -7.33 2.22 -10.83
N TRP A 54 -8.02 1.70 -11.85
CA TRP A 54 -9.17 0.82 -11.68
C TRP A 54 -8.84 -0.50 -10.98
N HIS A 55 -7.55 -0.90 -10.89
CA HIS A 55 -7.20 -2.16 -10.22
C HIS A 55 -7.68 -2.21 -8.76
N ALA A 56 -7.72 -1.09 -8.05
CA ALA A 56 -8.19 -1.05 -6.67
C ALA A 56 -9.68 -1.45 -6.57
N ALA A 57 -10.54 -0.89 -7.43
CA ALA A 57 -11.96 -1.23 -7.49
C ALA A 57 -12.18 -2.67 -8.01
N PHE A 58 -11.45 -3.08 -9.04
CA PHE A 58 -11.53 -4.44 -9.58
C PHE A 58 -11.05 -5.49 -8.57
N GLY A 59 -10.00 -5.19 -7.79
CA GLY A 59 -9.53 -6.05 -6.72
C GLY A 59 -10.61 -6.27 -5.65
N TYR A 60 -11.25 -5.20 -5.22
CA TYR A 60 -12.38 -5.26 -4.31
C TYR A 60 -13.51 -6.14 -4.85
N GLU A 61 -13.95 -5.89 -6.08
CA GLU A 61 -15.04 -6.67 -6.70
C GLU A 61 -14.68 -8.16 -6.86
N LEU A 62 -13.45 -8.44 -7.29
CA LEU A 62 -12.96 -9.81 -7.46
C LEU A 62 -12.95 -10.56 -6.14
N LEU A 63 -12.38 -9.96 -5.09
CA LEU A 63 -12.33 -10.56 -3.76
C LEU A 63 -13.74 -10.78 -3.18
N CYS A 64 -14.65 -9.82 -3.37
CA CYS A 64 -16.05 -9.98 -2.98
C CYS A 64 -16.72 -11.15 -3.70
N LYS A 65 -16.48 -11.33 -5.00
CA LYS A 65 -17.07 -12.42 -5.80
C LYS A 65 -16.61 -13.81 -5.35
N ILE A 66 -15.36 -13.93 -4.90
CA ILE A 66 -14.81 -15.20 -4.41
C ILE A 66 -15.02 -15.43 -2.91
N GLY A 67 -15.80 -14.57 -2.26
CA GLY A 67 -16.23 -14.75 -0.86
C GLY A 67 -15.42 -13.99 0.18
N HIS A 68 -14.37 -13.24 -0.21
CA HIS A 68 -13.55 -12.42 0.69
C HIS A 68 -14.07 -10.98 0.79
N LYS A 69 -15.27 -10.80 1.38
CA LYS A 69 -15.94 -9.48 1.50
C LYS A 69 -15.42 -8.60 2.65
N GLY A 70 -14.47 -9.09 3.41
CA GLY A 70 -13.94 -8.39 4.59
C GLY A 70 -12.65 -7.62 4.29
N ASP A 71 -11.67 -7.86 5.16
CA ASP A 71 -10.45 -7.06 5.26
C ASP A 71 -9.61 -7.04 3.98
N LEU A 72 -9.51 -8.18 3.27
CA LEU A 72 -8.76 -8.28 2.01
C LEU A 72 -9.35 -7.39 0.91
N ALA A 73 -10.69 -7.43 0.75
CA ALA A 73 -11.35 -6.60 -0.25
C ALA A 73 -11.22 -5.11 0.09
N LEU A 74 -11.37 -4.75 1.36
CA LEU A 74 -11.18 -3.36 1.81
C LEU A 74 -9.73 -2.89 1.63
N ALA A 75 -8.75 -3.72 1.91
CA ALA A 75 -7.34 -3.40 1.65
C ALA A 75 -7.10 -3.14 0.16
N ALA A 76 -7.62 -4.00 -0.73
CA ALA A 76 -7.53 -3.78 -2.18
C ALA A 76 -8.20 -2.47 -2.63
N LEU A 77 -9.33 -2.08 -2.02
CA LEU A 77 -10.03 -0.86 -2.39
C LEU A 77 -9.29 0.40 -1.94
N TYR A 78 -8.74 0.41 -0.72
CA TYR A 78 -8.30 1.63 -0.06
C TYR A 78 -6.79 1.88 -0.04
N HIS A 79 -5.93 0.94 -0.46
CA HIS A 79 -4.46 1.07 -0.34
C HIS A 79 -3.85 2.26 -1.10
N HIS A 80 -4.58 2.87 -2.02
CA HIS A 80 -4.16 4.09 -2.71
C HIS A 80 -4.91 5.35 -2.28
N THR A 81 -5.78 5.28 -1.27
CA THR A 81 -6.42 6.48 -0.72
C THR A 81 -5.46 7.22 0.20
N TYR A 82 -5.52 8.54 0.18
CA TYR A 82 -4.68 9.35 1.05
C TYR A 82 -5.16 9.28 2.50
N TYR A 83 -4.22 9.43 3.43
CA TYR A 83 -4.51 9.42 4.86
C TYR A 83 -5.55 10.47 5.26
N ASP A 84 -5.47 11.69 4.70
CA ASP A 84 -6.39 12.81 4.94
C ASP A 84 -7.72 12.70 4.19
N GLY A 85 -7.86 11.71 3.31
CA GLY A 85 -9.05 11.52 2.47
C GLY A 85 -9.20 12.54 1.33
N GLN A 86 -8.21 13.42 1.11
CA GLN A 86 -8.31 14.47 0.09
C GLN A 86 -7.73 14.07 -1.27
N GLY A 87 -7.20 12.85 -1.39
CA GLY A 87 -6.57 12.40 -2.64
C GLY A 87 -6.51 10.90 -2.78
N GLY A 88 -5.80 10.48 -3.83
CA GLY A 88 -5.67 9.06 -4.18
C GLY A 88 -6.83 8.55 -5.03
N TYR A 89 -6.98 7.23 -5.06
CA TYR A 89 -8.03 6.53 -5.82
C TYR A 89 -8.40 5.20 -5.14
N PRO A 90 -9.59 4.63 -5.47
CA PRO A 90 -10.63 5.21 -6.31
C PRO A 90 -11.28 6.44 -5.65
N LYS A 91 -11.84 7.32 -6.47
CA LYS A 91 -12.60 8.49 -6.00
C LYS A 91 -14.04 8.07 -5.67
N ASP A 92 -14.73 8.92 -4.91
CA ASP A 92 -16.16 8.77 -4.61
C ASP A 92 -16.50 7.49 -3.80
N GLN A 93 -15.54 6.99 -3.02
CA GLN A 93 -15.77 5.90 -2.09
C GLN A 93 -16.11 6.43 -0.69
N PRO A 94 -16.91 5.69 0.10
CA PRO A 94 -17.05 5.98 1.51
C PRO A 94 -15.68 6.03 2.21
N PRO A 95 -15.54 6.72 3.34
CA PRO A 95 -14.29 6.68 4.11
C PRO A 95 -13.89 5.25 4.49
N CYS A 96 -12.58 4.97 4.48
CA CYS A 96 -12.06 3.69 4.93
C CYS A 96 -12.57 3.37 6.36
N PRO A 97 -13.09 2.16 6.60
CA PRO A 97 -13.54 1.75 7.93
C PRO A 97 -12.43 1.91 8.98
N LYS A 98 -12.78 2.42 10.17
CA LYS A 98 -11.82 2.75 11.23
C LYS A 98 -10.96 1.56 11.67
N ASN A 99 -11.53 0.36 11.70
CA ASN A 99 -10.81 -0.87 12.05
C ASN A 99 -9.79 -1.28 10.98
N MET A 100 -10.01 -0.91 9.71
CA MET A 100 -9.09 -1.19 8.60
C MET A 100 -8.03 -0.11 8.40
N LYS A 101 -8.30 1.10 8.87
CA LYS A 101 -7.45 2.27 8.62
C LYS A 101 -5.97 2.03 8.98
N PRO A 102 -5.59 1.46 10.14
CA PRO A 102 -4.19 1.21 10.46
C PRO A 102 -3.49 0.25 9.50
N ILE A 103 -4.19 -0.79 9.04
CA ILE A 103 -3.64 -1.77 8.07
C ILE A 103 -3.47 -1.10 6.70
N VAL A 104 -4.47 -0.36 6.24
CA VAL A 104 -4.42 0.36 4.97
C VAL A 104 -3.31 1.42 4.98
N ASP A 105 -3.16 2.16 6.08
CA ASP A 105 -2.12 3.18 6.21
C ASP A 105 -0.70 2.58 6.14
N ALA A 106 -0.48 1.44 6.80
CA ALA A 106 0.78 0.69 6.71
C ALA A 106 1.02 0.16 5.29
N LEU A 107 -0.02 -0.41 4.67
CA LEU A 107 0.04 -0.96 3.32
C LEU A 107 0.35 0.12 2.28
N THR A 108 -0.27 1.31 2.38
CA THR A 108 0.00 2.45 1.48
C THR A 108 1.48 2.86 1.50
N VAL A 109 2.10 2.85 2.67
CA VAL A 109 3.55 3.14 2.81
C VAL A 109 4.39 2.00 2.23
N ALA A 110 4.06 0.75 2.57
CA ALA A 110 4.79 -0.42 2.10
C ALA A 110 4.77 -0.54 0.57
N ASP A 111 3.60 -0.42 -0.07
CA ASP A 111 3.43 -0.43 -1.52
C ASP A 111 4.23 0.70 -2.19
N SER A 112 4.19 1.92 -1.63
CA SER A 112 4.94 3.05 -2.17
C SER A 112 6.46 2.82 -2.11
N LEU A 113 6.96 2.21 -1.04
CA LEU A 113 8.37 1.88 -0.87
C LEU A 113 8.79 0.74 -1.80
N ASP A 114 8.00 -0.31 -1.90
CA ASP A 114 8.27 -1.44 -2.79
C ASP A 114 8.33 -0.99 -4.25
N ALA A 115 7.30 -0.28 -4.71
CA ALA A 115 7.24 0.25 -6.07
C ALA A 115 8.38 1.19 -6.44
N ALA A 116 8.89 1.98 -5.49
CA ALA A 116 9.95 2.96 -5.76
C ALA A 116 11.36 2.38 -5.63
N THR A 117 11.53 1.26 -4.94
CA THR A 117 12.80 0.54 -4.79
C THR A 117 12.95 -0.64 -5.75
N ASP A 118 11.91 -0.95 -6.56
CA ASP A 118 11.97 -2.03 -7.54
C ASP A 118 12.88 -1.67 -8.73
N ASN A 119 13.90 -2.51 -8.95
CA ASN A 119 14.84 -2.40 -10.06
C ASN A 119 14.43 -3.22 -11.29
N ILE A 120 13.49 -4.15 -11.13
CA ILE A 120 13.21 -5.19 -12.13
C ILE A 120 11.92 -4.88 -12.88
N GLY A 121 10.90 -4.42 -12.16
CA GLY A 121 9.56 -4.23 -12.71
C GLY A 121 9.40 -3.02 -13.63
N ARG A 122 10.37 -2.09 -13.68
CA ARG A 122 10.26 -0.84 -14.43
C ARG A 122 11.58 -0.48 -15.11
N CYS A 123 11.77 -0.91 -16.35
CA CYS A 123 13.01 -0.65 -17.10
C CYS A 123 13.25 0.84 -17.46
N TYR A 124 12.27 1.71 -17.29
CA TYR A 124 12.34 3.15 -17.60
C TYR A 124 12.63 4.05 -16.39
N THR A 125 12.72 3.50 -15.18
CA THR A 125 13.09 4.25 -13.97
C THR A 125 14.13 3.48 -13.17
N ALA A 126 15.14 4.17 -12.68
CA ALA A 126 16.06 3.61 -11.70
C ALA A 126 15.39 3.56 -10.32
N ALA A 127 15.64 2.50 -9.55
CA ALA A 127 15.24 2.44 -8.16
C ALA A 127 15.79 3.63 -7.37
N LYS A 128 14.97 4.17 -6.49
CA LYS A 128 15.39 5.25 -5.61
C LYS A 128 16.09 4.71 -4.37
N PRO A 129 17.13 5.39 -3.87
CA PRO A 129 17.67 5.08 -2.54
C PRO A 129 16.60 5.19 -1.46
N LEU A 130 16.64 4.28 -0.48
CA LEU A 130 15.66 4.24 0.61
C LEU A 130 15.62 5.56 1.40
N GLU A 131 16.78 6.19 1.63
CA GLU A 131 16.88 7.47 2.34
C GLU A 131 16.05 8.57 1.66
N LYS A 132 16.13 8.65 0.34
CA LYS A 132 15.37 9.63 -0.43
C LYS A 132 13.86 9.37 -0.34
N LEU A 133 13.47 8.10 -0.31
CA LEU A 133 12.07 7.73 -0.16
C LEU A 133 11.53 8.08 1.24
N ILE A 134 12.34 7.89 2.29
CA ILE A 134 11.98 8.30 3.64
C ILE A 134 11.76 9.84 3.70
N GLU A 135 12.60 10.62 3.02
CA GLU A 135 12.40 12.06 2.88
C GLU A 135 11.06 12.40 2.17
N GLU A 136 10.74 11.68 1.08
CA GLU A 136 9.47 11.85 0.36
C GLU A 136 8.27 11.46 1.23
N LEU A 137 8.37 10.39 2.04
CA LEU A 137 7.34 10.01 3.01
C LEU A 137 7.13 11.12 4.05
N ARG A 138 8.21 11.66 4.61
CA ARG A 138 8.16 12.76 5.58
C ARG A 138 7.53 14.02 5.00
N ALA A 139 7.84 14.35 3.75
CA ALA A 139 7.26 15.52 3.07
C ALA A 139 5.74 15.42 2.86
N GLN A 140 5.19 14.20 2.82
CA GLN A 140 3.76 13.94 2.64
C GLN A 140 3.09 13.37 3.90
N LYS A 141 3.77 13.46 5.05
CA LYS A 141 3.22 13.03 6.34
C LYS A 141 1.98 13.86 6.71
N GLY A 142 0.90 13.18 7.10
CA GLY A 142 -0.38 13.80 7.45
C GLY A 142 -1.28 14.13 6.27
N SER A 143 -0.78 14.08 5.02
CA SER A 143 -1.58 14.20 3.82
C SER A 143 -1.76 12.82 3.16
N ARG A 144 -0.78 12.36 2.43
CA ARG A 144 -0.83 11.04 1.78
C ARG A 144 -0.57 9.89 2.76
N TYR A 145 0.39 10.06 3.66
CA TYR A 145 0.85 9.01 4.55
C TYR A 145 0.50 9.29 6.02
N ALA A 146 0.11 8.22 6.73
CA ALA A 146 -0.22 8.30 8.14
C ALA A 146 0.99 8.70 8.99
N PRO A 147 0.88 9.72 9.86
CA PRO A 147 1.97 10.15 10.72
C PRO A 147 2.58 9.01 11.53
N ALA A 148 1.75 8.17 12.15
CA ALA A 148 2.20 7.05 12.98
C ALA A 148 3.06 6.04 12.24
N VAL A 149 2.82 5.81 10.93
CA VAL A 149 3.61 4.89 10.11
C VAL A 149 4.92 5.57 9.66
N VAL A 150 4.86 6.84 9.27
CA VAL A 150 6.06 7.58 8.84
C VAL A 150 7.03 7.76 10.00
N GLU A 151 6.54 7.99 11.21
CA GLU A 151 7.36 8.17 12.42
C GLU A 151 8.14 6.91 12.84
N LEU A 152 7.74 5.72 12.38
CA LEU A 152 8.55 4.51 12.56
C LEU A 152 9.95 4.64 11.93
N PHE A 153 10.08 5.41 10.86
CA PHE A 153 11.36 5.68 10.19
C PHE A 153 12.24 6.71 10.91
N ASP A 154 11.81 7.25 12.04
CA ASP A 154 12.63 8.05 12.95
C ASP A 154 13.39 7.17 13.96
N ASP A 155 13.02 5.89 14.08
CA ASP A 155 13.73 4.89 14.87
C ASP A 155 14.85 4.22 14.03
N PRO A 156 16.12 4.35 14.42
CA PRO A 156 17.25 3.75 13.70
C PRO A 156 17.21 2.22 13.66
N ASP A 157 16.70 1.58 14.72
CA ASP A 157 16.62 0.12 14.79
C ASP A 157 15.54 -0.39 13.82
N PHE A 158 14.40 0.28 13.76
CA PHE A 158 13.36 0.00 12.76
C PHE A 158 13.91 0.18 11.34
N CYS A 159 14.60 1.29 11.04
CA CYS A 159 15.18 1.54 9.73
C CYS A 159 16.19 0.46 9.32
N THR A 160 17.02 0.00 10.25
CA THR A 160 18.02 -1.04 10.01
C THR A 160 17.34 -2.37 9.67
N GLU A 161 16.35 -2.79 10.45
CA GLU A 161 15.62 -4.03 10.23
C GLU A 161 14.77 -3.96 8.95
N PHE A 162 14.11 -2.83 8.70
CA PHE A 162 13.33 -2.62 7.48
C PHE A 162 14.23 -2.73 6.25
N ARG A 163 15.39 -2.07 6.26
CA ARG A 163 16.39 -2.14 5.18
C ARG A 163 16.83 -3.57 4.94
N ARG A 164 17.16 -4.31 6.01
CA ARG A 164 17.57 -5.71 5.92
C ARG A 164 16.48 -6.53 5.21
N LYS A 165 15.23 -6.44 5.67
CA LYS A 165 14.10 -7.17 5.07
C LYS A 165 13.86 -6.78 3.61
N LEU A 166 13.92 -5.50 3.28
CA LEU A 166 13.69 -5.00 1.92
C LEU A 166 14.72 -5.57 0.93
N TYR A 167 16.00 -5.69 1.32
CA TYR A 167 17.06 -6.16 0.43
C TYR A 167 17.26 -7.68 0.47
N GLU A 168 16.90 -8.36 1.55
CA GLU A 168 16.93 -9.83 1.62
C GLU A 168 15.78 -10.49 0.83
N SER A 169 14.67 -9.77 0.63
CA SER A 169 13.51 -10.26 -0.14
C SER A 169 13.66 -10.12 -1.66
N ARG A 170 14.77 -9.57 -2.14
CA ARG A 170 15.08 -9.31 -3.56
C ARG A 170 16.32 -10.04 -4.01
#